data_71f82c9348fa8313f801c4a841a72685
#
_entry.id   71f82c9348fa8313f801c4a841a72685
#
_cell.length_a   1.000
_cell.length_b   1.000
_cell.length_c   1.000
_cell.angle_alpha   90.00
_cell.angle_beta   90.00
_cell.angle_gamma   90.00
#
_symmetry.space_group_name_H-M   'P 1'
#
loop_
_entity.id
_entity.type
_entity.pdbx_description
1 polymer ?
#
loop_
_entity_poly.entity_id
_entity_poly.type
_entity_poly.pdbx_seq_one_letter_code
_entity_poly.pdbx_strand_id
1 'polypeptide(L)'
;MRQLIVTIVAVVLVGCGEPQQTTPPQTDTKPTEPDTDVAKSGPSTVKEPDYSGKYTLSIAERGMELNFELKPDGSFLGKSSMDEGDDLIGSWKVEDDLLVSKGTSEKSSQVIIVKFDKKTGKVELMNVDGNEMPIEDQIPEGEDGLYFKKN
;
A
#
# COMPACT_ATOMS: atom_id res chain seq x y z
N MET A 1 38.24 7.49 23.29
CA MET A 1 37.72 8.84 23.04
C MET A 1 38.11 9.24 21.64
N ARG A 2 37.22 9.17 20.69
CA ARG A 2 37.35 9.75 19.33
C ARG A 2 36.00 10.39 19.01
N GLN A 3 35.98 11.72 19.06
CA GLN A 3 34.85 12.52 18.63
C GLN A 3 34.80 12.52 17.10
N LEU A 4 33.67 12.11 16.55
CA LEU A 4 33.37 12.24 15.11
C LEU A 4 32.48 13.47 14.97
N ILE A 5 33.06 14.52 14.40
CA ILE A 5 32.37 15.76 14.06
C ILE A 5 31.64 15.50 12.74
N VAL A 6 30.32 15.52 12.79
CA VAL A 6 29.46 15.47 11.59
C VAL A 6 29.16 16.90 11.17
N THR A 7 29.72 17.31 10.04
CA THR A 7 29.46 18.61 9.41
C THR A 7 28.16 18.52 8.61
N ILE A 8 27.13 19.24 9.03
CA ILE A 8 25.88 19.39 8.27
C ILE A 8 26.09 20.50 7.24
N VAL A 9 26.03 20.15 5.96
CA VAL A 9 25.96 21.11 4.86
C VAL A 9 24.49 21.31 4.49
N ALA A 10 23.95 22.48 4.83
CA ALA A 10 22.63 22.92 4.41
C ALA A 10 22.74 23.55 3.01
N VAL A 11 22.11 22.95 2.02
CA VAL A 11 21.93 23.54 0.70
C VAL A 11 20.51 24.11 0.62
N VAL A 12 20.41 25.45 0.65
CA VAL A 12 19.17 26.19 0.39
C VAL A 12 19.10 26.48 -1.10
N LEU A 13 18.16 25.86 -1.82
CA LEU A 13 17.81 26.25 -3.19
C LEU A 13 16.49 27.02 -3.16
N VAL A 14 16.62 28.33 -3.27
CA VAL A 14 15.52 29.26 -3.57
C VAL A 14 15.33 29.27 -5.08
N GLY A 15 14.17 28.81 -5.55
CA GLY A 15 13.73 28.90 -6.93
C GLY A 15 12.37 29.59 -7.00
N CYS A 16 12.38 30.92 -7.22
CA CYS A 16 11.19 31.68 -7.65
C CYS A 16 10.90 31.41 -9.11
N GLY A 17 9.69 31.00 -9.42
CA GLY A 17 9.13 30.94 -10.78
C GLY A 17 7.69 31.46 -10.76
N GLU A 18 7.48 32.68 -11.30
CA GLU A 18 6.18 33.33 -11.46
C GLU A 18 5.30 32.62 -12.52
N PRO A 19 3.99 32.56 -12.35
CA PRO A 19 3.08 32.05 -13.39
C PRO A 19 2.67 33.16 -14.35
N GLN A 20 2.97 33.00 -15.62
CA GLN A 20 2.39 33.83 -16.70
C GLN A 20 0.97 33.35 -17.02
N GLN A 21 0.03 34.24 -16.77
CA GLN A 21 -1.35 34.19 -17.22
C GLN A 21 -1.39 34.56 -18.73
N THR A 22 -1.89 33.68 -19.57
CA THR A 22 -2.33 34.03 -20.94
C THR A 22 -3.78 33.64 -21.12
N THR A 23 -4.60 34.67 -21.35
CA THR A 23 -6.02 34.66 -21.66
C THR A 23 -6.28 34.10 -23.07
N PRO A 24 -7.37 33.32 -23.31
CA PRO A 24 -7.73 32.83 -24.65
C PRO A 24 -8.62 33.84 -25.42
N PRO A 25 -8.57 33.86 -26.74
CA PRO A 25 -9.60 34.49 -27.53
C PRO A 25 -10.78 33.57 -27.80
N GLN A 26 -11.97 34.06 -27.55
CA GLN A 26 -13.25 33.49 -27.97
C GLN A 26 -13.36 33.50 -29.49
N THR A 27 -13.89 32.41 -30.06
CA THR A 27 -14.52 32.46 -31.38
C THR A 27 -15.81 31.62 -31.32
N ASP A 28 -16.91 32.32 -31.42
CA ASP A 28 -18.26 31.79 -31.68
C ASP A 28 -18.32 31.08 -33.03
N THR A 29 -18.87 29.89 -33.07
CA THR A 29 -19.60 29.38 -34.23
C THR A 29 -20.59 28.28 -33.79
N LYS A 30 -21.88 28.58 -33.96
CA LYS A 30 -23.07 27.72 -33.85
C LYS A 30 -23.39 27.18 -35.26
N PRO A 31 -24.33 26.26 -35.43
CA PRO A 31 -24.42 24.84 -35.14
C PRO A 31 -24.57 23.99 -36.41
N THR A 32 -24.39 22.68 -36.31
CA THR A 32 -25.06 21.72 -37.21
C THR A 32 -25.11 20.38 -36.54
N GLU A 33 -26.29 19.94 -36.15
CA GLU A 33 -26.58 18.53 -35.90
C GLU A 33 -26.50 17.74 -37.22
N PRO A 34 -26.09 16.49 -37.20
CA PRO A 34 -27.05 15.45 -37.51
C PRO A 34 -27.01 14.28 -36.51
N ASP A 35 -28.22 13.82 -36.19
CA ASP A 35 -28.53 12.55 -35.58
C ASP A 35 -27.66 11.41 -36.10
N THR A 36 -27.02 10.71 -35.18
CA THR A 36 -26.65 9.32 -35.38
C THR A 36 -26.81 8.59 -34.06
N ASP A 37 -27.86 7.77 -33.96
CA ASP A 37 -28.05 6.74 -32.96
C ASP A 37 -26.79 5.88 -32.90
N VAL A 38 -25.91 6.12 -31.92
CA VAL A 38 -24.89 5.19 -31.54
C VAL A 38 -25.33 4.57 -30.21
N ALA A 39 -25.70 3.31 -30.29
CA ALA A 39 -26.02 2.44 -29.19
C ALA A 39 -25.01 2.66 -28.04
N LYS A 40 -25.56 3.13 -26.93
CA LYS A 40 -24.84 3.33 -25.66
C LYS A 40 -24.57 1.96 -25.06
N SER A 41 -23.51 1.29 -25.52
CA SER A 41 -22.88 0.22 -24.74
C SER A 41 -22.29 0.86 -23.51
N GLY A 42 -23.07 0.90 -22.44
CA GLY A 42 -22.57 1.31 -21.13
C GLY A 42 -21.38 0.43 -20.75
N PRO A 43 -20.31 1.00 -20.16
CA PRO A 43 -19.24 0.18 -19.64
C PRO A 43 -19.85 -0.78 -18.62
N SER A 44 -19.69 -2.08 -18.89
CA SER A 44 -19.99 -3.14 -17.94
C SER A 44 -19.04 -2.94 -16.76
N THR A 45 -19.49 -2.27 -15.73
CA THR A 45 -18.77 -2.15 -14.46
C THR A 45 -18.74 -3.53 -13.83
N VAL A 46 -17.75 -4.32 -14.23
CA VAL A 46 -17.36 -5.50 -13.44
C VAL A 46 -16.95 -4.93 -12.09
N LYS A 47 -17.81 -5.14 -11.08
CA LYS A 47 -17.52 -4.71 -9.71
C LYS A 47 -16.27 -5.48 -9.28
N GLU A 48 -15.14 -4.77 -9.13
CA GLU A 48 -13.94 -5.39 -8.59
C GLU A 48 -14.26 -6.06 -7.25
N PRO A 49 -13.71 -7.25 -6.98
CA PRO A 49 -13.91 -7.91 -5.69
C PRO A 49 -13.45 -6.98 -4.56
N ASP A 50 -14.26 -6.91 -3.51
CA ASP A 50 -13.90 -6.17 -2.30
C ASP A 50 -12.91 -6.99 -1.48
N TYR A 51 -11.68 -6.52 -1.44
CA TYR A 51 -10.60 -7.13 -0.65
C TYR A 51 -10.50 -6.54 0.76
N SER A 52 -11.33 -5.58 1.13
CA SER A 52 -11.36 -5.09 2.51
C SER A 52 -11.76 -6.20 3.49
N GLY A 53 -11.33 -6.08 4.72
CA GLY A 53 -11.64 -7.06 5.77
C GLY A 53 -10.47 -7.33 6.69
N LYS A 54 -10.65 -8.35 7.54
CA LYS A 54 -9.64 -8.78 8.50
C LYS A 54 -8.90 -9.99 7.96
N TYR A 55 -7.59 -9.97 8.12
CA TYR A 55 -6.68 -11.02 7.69
C TYR A 55 -5.78 -11.40 8.84
N THR A 56 -5.56 -12.69 9.05
CA THR A 56 -4.68 -13.21 10.09
C THR A 56 -3.59 -14.10 9.48
N LEU A 57 -2.34 -13.84 9.83
CA LEU A 57 -1.19 -14.72 9.60
C LEU A 57 -0.72 -15.27 10.93
N SER A 58 -0.68 -16.58 11.08
CA SER A 58 -0.18 -17.26 12.28
C SER A 58 1.09 -18.04 11.95
N ILE A 59 2.15 -17.85 12.75
CA ILE A 59 3.38 -18.63 12.71
C ILE A 59 3.47 -19.38 14.06
N ALA A 60 2.85 -20.56 14.10
CA ALA A 60 2.65 -21.31 15.34
C ALA A 60 3.95 -21.64 16.07
N GLU A 61 5.01 -22.02 15.34
CA GLU A 61 6.32 -22.35 15.90
C GLU A 61 6.99 -21.20 16.67
N ARG A 62 6.63 -19.97 16.32
CA ARG A 62 7.13 -18.74 16.96
C ARG A 62 6.13 -18.13 17.92
N GLY A 63 4.92 -18.67 18.02
CA GLY A 63 3.83 -18.07 18.79
C GLY A 63 3.44 -16.68 18.29
N MET A 64 3.74 -16.37 17.01
CA MET A 64 3.50 -15.07 16.42
C MET A 64 2.19 -15.08 15.63
N GLU A 65 1.39 -14.05 15.86
CA GLU A 65 0.18 -13.77 15.09
C GLU A 65 0.20 -12.32 14.62
N LEU A 66 -0.04 -12.13 13.32
CA LEU A 66 -0.21 -10.81 12.70
C LEU A 66 -1.66 -10.67 12.24
N ASN A 67 -2.32 -9.64 12.73
CA ASN A 67 -3.70 -9.32 12.37
C ASN A 67 -3.73 -8.03 11.57
N PHE A 68 -4.22 -8.10 10.34
CA PHE A 68 -4.36 -6.96 9.43
C PHE A 68 -5.84 -6.63 9.23
N GLU A 69 -6.18 -5.37 9.35
CA GLU A 69 -7.50 -4.84 8.99
C GLU A 69 -7.35 -3.89 7.80
N LEU A 70 -7.80 -4.34 6.63
CA LEU A 70 -7.85 -3.56 5.39
C LEU A 70 -9.21 -2.89 5.29
N LYS A 71 -9.27 -1.56 5.38
CA LYS A 71 -10.54 -0.83 5.35
C LYS A 71 -10.92 -0.42 3.92
N PRO A 72 -12.22 -0.25 3.63
CA PRO A 72 -12.69 0.13 2.28
C PRO A 72 -12.16 1.48 1.78
N ASP A 73 -11.73 2.36 2.69
CA ASP A 73 -11.14 3.66 2.38
C ASP A 73 -9.66 3.60 1.98
N GLY A 74 -9.08 2.39 1.91
CA GLY A 74 -7.67 2.18 1.64
C GLY A 74 -6.76 2.34 2.85
N SER A 75 -7.30 2.62 4.04
CA SER A 75 -6.49 2.63 5.26
C SER A 75 -6.22 1.20 5.77
N PHE A 76 -5.15 1.04 6.51
CA PHE A 76 -4.64 -0.23 7.00
C PHE A 76 -4.26 -0.12 8.48
N LEU A 77 -4.64 -1.13 9.24
CA LEU A 77 -4.25 -1.33 10.63
C LEU A 77 -3.67 -2.73 10.79
N GLY A 78 -2.43 -2.82 11.25
CA GLY A 78 -1.76 -4.07 11.58
C GLY A 78 -1.49 -4.18 13.07
N LYS A 79 -1.60 -5.39 13.62
CA LYS A 79 -1.29 -5.71 15.01
C LYS A 79 -0.48 -6.99 15.08
N SER A 80 0.56 -6.99 15.93
CA SER A 80 1.37 -8.18 16.22
C SER A 80 1.09 -8.67 17.63
N SER A 81 0.99 -9.98 17.81
CA SER A 81 0.89 -10.58 19.16
C SER A 81 2.20 -10.48 19.96
N MET A 82 3.33 -10.25 19.29
CA MET A 82 4.64 -10.16 19.96
C MET A 82 4.90 -8.79 20.57
N ASP A 83 4.29 -7.73 20.01
CA ASP A 83 4.46 -6.35 20.44
C ASP A 83 3.10 -5.73 20.80
N GLU A 84 2.59 -6.07 21.98
CA GLU A 84 1.33 -5.52 22.45
C GLU A 84 1.38 -3.97 22.49
N GLY A 85 0.43 -3.36 21.79
CA GLY A 85 0.28 -1.91 21.70
C GLY A 85 1.28 -1.22 20.78
N ASP A 86 1.96 -1.95 19.89
CA ASP A 86 2.65 -1.37 18.73
C ASP A 86 1.79 -1.61 17.48
N ASP A 87 0.92 -0.66 17.21
CA ASP A 87 0.03 -0.73 16.06
C ASP A 87 0.77 -0.24 14.80
N LEU A 88 0.53 -0.93 13.69
CA LEU A 88 1.04 -0.58 12.38
C LEU A 88 -0.05 0.17 11.61
N ILE A 89 0.14 1.45 11.38
CA ILE A 89 -0.86 2.31 10.73
C ILE A 89 -0.38 2.75 9.36
N GLY A 90 -1.27 2.68 8.37
CA GLY A 90 -0.91 3.07 7.02
C GLY A 90 -2.01 2.89 5.98
N SER A 91 -1.61 2.47 4.78
CA SER A 91 -2.52 2.29 3.66
C SER A 91 -2.29 0.95 2.95
N TRP A 92 -3.31 0.51 2.23
CA TRP A 92 -3.24 -0.66 1.37
C TRP A 92 -3.81 -0.37 -0.01
N LYS A 93 -3.42 -1.17 -0.98
CA LYS A 93 -3.92 -1.13 -2.36
C LYS A 93 -3.78 -2.50 -3.02
N VAL A 94 -4.45 -2.65 -4.16
CA VAL A 94 -4.24 -3.78 -5.07
C VAL A 94 -3.23 -3.36 -6.12
N GLU A 95 -2.19 -4.18 -6.31
CA GLU A 95 -1.23 -4.07 -7.41
C GLU A 95 -1.21 -5.42 -8.14
N ASP A 96 -1.76 -5.46 -9.34
CA ASP A 96 -1.93 -6.69 -10.13
C ASP A 96 -2.69 -7.78 -9.35
N ASP A 97 -2.02 -8.89 -9.03
CA ASP A 97 -2.59 -9.97 -8.22
C ASP A 97 -2.23 -9.89 -6.73
N LEU A 98 -1.56 -8.83 -6.29
CA LEU A 98 -1.10 -8.66 -4.92
C LEU A 98 -1.92 -7.63 -4.15
N LEU A 99 -2.15 -7.91 -2.87
CA LEU A 99 -2.51 -6.94 -1.87
C LEU A 99 -1.23 -6.39 -1.26
N VAL A 100 -1.04 -5.08 -1.37
CA VAL A 100 0.14 -4.38 -0.87
C VAL A 100 -0.27 -3.50 0.29
N SER A 101 0.18 -3.81 1.50
CA SER A 101 0.00 -2.99 2.68
C SER A 101 1.33 -2.32 3.04
N LYS A 102 1.27 -1.02 3.36
CA LYS A 102 2.40 -0.23 3.84
C LYS A 102 1.97 0.52 5.09
N GLY A 103 2.62 0.26 6.20
CA GLY A 103 2.35 0.92 7.47
C GLY A 103 3.62 1.37 8.16
N THR A 104 3.44 2.24 9.16
CA THR A 104 4.50 2.68 10.06
C THR A 104 4.11 2.26 11.47
N SER A 105 5.04 1.64 12.18
CA SER A 105 4.89 1.26 13.60
C SER A 105 4.80 2.52 14.45
N GLU A 106 3.83 2.57 15.36
CA GLU A 106 3.64 3.72 16.25
C GLU A 106 4.77 3.88 17.28
N LYS A 107 5.34 2.78 17.74
CA LYS A 107 6.42 2.80 18.75
C LYS A 107 7.81 2.92 18.12
N SER A 108 8.12 2.06 17.16
CA SER A 108 9.46 1.99 16.59
C SER A 108 9.68 2.97 15.44
N SER A 109 8.60 3.53 14.88
CA SER A 109 8.62 4.34 13.64
C SER A 109 9.15 3.59 12.41
N GLN A 110 9.27 2.27 12.48
CA GLN A 110 9.69 1.44 11.36
C GLN A 110 8.63 1.39 10.27
N VAL A 111 9.06 1.44 9.04
CA VAL A 111 8.18 1.30 7.87
C VAL A 111 8.16 -0.17 7.46
N ILE A 112 6.97 -0.77 7.48
CA ILE A 112 6.77 -2.17 7.13
C ILE A 112 5.90 -2.25 5.87
N ILE A 113 6.36 -3.02 4.89
CA ILE A 113 5.62 -3.32 3.68
C ILE A 113 5.42 -4.82 3.60
N VAL A 114 4.17 -5.24 3.41
CA VAL A 114 3.82 -6.64 3.20
C VAL A 114 3.05 -6.77 1.91
N LYS A 115 3.46 -7.71 1.06
CA LYS A 115 2.76 -8.08 -0.17
C LYS A 115 2.33 -9.53 -0.08
N PHE A 116 1.08 -9.79 -0.39
CA PHE A 116 0.53 -11.14 -0.42
C PHE A 116 -0.49 -11.30 -1.55
N ASP A 117 -0.55 -12.51 -2.10
CA ASP A 117 -1.47 -12.83 -3.19
C ASP A 117 -2.93 -12.66 -2.75
N LYS A 118 -3.73 -11.95 -3.55
CA LYS A 118 -5.11 -11.58 -3.22
C LYS A 118 -6.09 -12.75 -3.20
N LYS A 119 -5.74 -13.89 -3.81
CA LYS A 119 -6.59 -15.08 -3.91
C LYS A 119 -6.23 -16.11 -2.86
N THR A 120 -4.93 -16.37 -2.71
CA THR A 120 -4.42 -17.43 -1.83
C THR A 120 -4.02 -16.91 -0.45
N GLY A 121 -3.73 -15.61 -0.34
CA GLY A 121 -3.17 -15.01 0.87
C GLY A 121 -1.67 -15.27 1.04
N LYS A 122 -1.00 -15.95 0.09
CA LYS A 122 0.43 -16.27 0.19
C LYS A 122 1.26 -15.02 0.27
N VAL A 123 2.14 -14.95 1.27
CA VAL A 123 3.07 -13.84 1.45
C VAL A 123 4.18 -13.95 0.41
N GLU A 124 4.35 -12.91 -0.39
CA GLU A 124 5.37 -12.84 -1.44
C GLU A 124 6.55 -11.95 -1.04
N LEU A 125 6.30 -10.99 -0.15
CA LEU A 125 7.33 -10.05 0.30
C LEU A 125 6.98 -9.48 1.67
N MET A 126 7.99 -9.45 2.55
CA MET A 126 8.01 -8.62 3.76
C MET A 126 9.25 -7.74 3.73
N ASN A 127 9.08 -6.44 3.98
CA ASN A 127 10.17 -5.48 3.99
C ASN A 127 10.05 -4.58 5.22
N VAL A 128 11.16 -4.37 5.93
CA VAL A 128 11.25 -3.48 7.09
C VAL A 128 12.33 -2.45 6.83
N ASP A 129 11.97 -1.17 6.81
CA ASP A 129 12.88 -0.05 6.57
C ASP A 129 13.73 -0.18 5.28
N GLY A 130 13.16 -0.74 4.23
CA GLY A 130 13.84 -0.96 2.96
C GLY A 130 14.62 -2.27 2.87
N ASN A 131 14.71 -3.04 3.95
CA ASN A 131 15.38 -4.35 3.97
C ASN A 131 14.36 -5.46 3.78
N GLU A 132 14.56 -6.29 2.77
CA GLU A 132 13.76 -7.48 2.53
C GLU A 132 14.03 -8.52 3.62
N MET A 133 12.95 -9.03 4.23
CA MET A 133 13.05 -10.13 5.18
C MET A 133 12.96 -11.45 4.41
N PRO A 134 13.89 -12.40 4.64
CA PRO A 134 13.81 -13.71 4.01
C PRO A 134 12.58 -14.45 4.54
N ILE A 135 11.59 -14.65 3.65
CA ILE A 135 10.33 -15.35 4.01
C ILE A 135 10.59 -16.82 4.23
N GLU A 136 11.51 -17.39 3.48
CA GLU A 136 11.90 -18.81 3.56
C GLU A 136 12.30 -19.25 4.98
N ASP A 137 13.00 -18.35 5.69
CA ASP A 137 13.43 -18.57 7.08
C ASP A 137 12.26 -18.49 8.09
N GLN A 138 11.09 -18.03 7.64
CA GLN A 138 9.90 -17.87 8.46
C GLN A 138 8.87 -18.98 8.23
N ILE A 139 9.05 -19.79 7.17
CA ILE A 139 8.10 -20.85 6.82
C ILE A 139 8.28 -22.02 7.81
N PRO A 140 7.20 -22.47 8.47
CA PRO A 140 7.24 -23.65 9.33
C PRO A 140 7.66 -24.91 8.58
N GLU A 141 8.28 -25.85 9.28
CA GLU A 141 8.69 -27.13 8.70
C GLU A 141 7.46 -27.89 8.17
N GLY A 142 7.52 -28.28 6.90
CA GLY A 142 6.44 -29.00 6.23
C GLY A 142 5.37 -28.10 5.58
N GLU A 143 5.47 -26.80 5.70
CA GLU A 143 4.62 -25.84 4.96
C GLU A 143 5.33 -25.32 3.70
N ASP A 144 4.54 -24.88 2.71
CA ASP A 144 5.03 -24.38 1.42
C ASP A 144 5.04 -22.84 1.35
N GLY A 145 4.68 -22.17 2.45
CA GLY A 145 4.66 -20.71 2.54
C GLY A 145 3.98 -20.17 3.78
N LEU A 146 4.00 -18.85 3.90
CA LEU A 146 3.23 -18.10 4.88
C LEU A 146 1.94 -17.58 4.23
N TYR A 147 0.80 -17.72 4.93
CA TYR A 147 -0.50 -17.36 4.37
C TYR A 147 -1.32 -16.48 5.30
N PHE A 148 -1.78 -15.34 4.79
CA PHE A 148 -2.86 -14.61 5.41
C PHE A 148 -4.20 -15.28 5.11
N LYS A 149 -5.00 -15.51 6.14
CA LYS A 149 -6.38 -16.01 6.03
C LYS A 149 -7.34 -14.86 6.25
N LYS A 150 -8.28 -14.66 5.33
CA LYS A 150 -9.37 -13.71 5.51
C LYS A 150 -10.39 -14.30 6.50
N ASN A 151 -10.76 -13.51 7.52
CA ASN A 151 -11.71 -13.88 8.58
C ASN A 151 -13.13 -13.52 8.18
#